data_f6ff76e0101ee9ed382b68f02eceaccd
#
_entry.id   f6ff76e0101ee9ed382b68f02eceaccd
#
_cell.length_a   1.000
_cell.length_b   1.000
_cell.length_c   1.000
_cell.angle_alpha   90.00
_cell.angle_beta   90.00
_cell.angle_gamma   90.00
#
_symmetry.space_group_name_H-M   'P 1'
#
loop_
_entity.id
_entity.type
_entity.pdbx_description
1 polymer ?
#
loop_
_entity_poly.entity_id
_entity_poly.type
_entity_poly.pdbx_seq_one_letter_code
_entity_poly.pdbx_strand_id
1 'polypeptide(L)'
;ALGPAIKAAVAAGVPVITMNSGLENSAALGALMHVGQPEYLAGQKAGERAKAEGATKALCMIQEAYNTALVDRCEGYGEAVPMEFTDTTSDPATIQTRATAALQANSDIDAILSVGPHVCEAVDKAVADLGMTVHHACFDLSPAVMDLINAGRVSFTIDQQQRLQGYMPIIVLHLYNNSAGLLPGANIPSGP
;
A
#
# COMPACT_ATOMS: atom_id res chain seq x y z
N ALA A 1 -4.99 14.94 6.98
CA ALA A 1 -4.35 15.87 7.94
C ALA A 1 -3.73 17.10 7.26
N LEU A 2 -3.09 16.99 6.09
CA LEU A 2 -2.39 18.09 5.41
C LEU A 2 -3.28 19.00 4.55
N GLY A 3 -4.56 18.67 4.33
CA GLY A 3 -5.45 19.38 3.42
C GLY A 3 -5.52 20.90 3.61
N PRO A 4 -5.68 21.42 4.84
CA PRO A 4 -5.71 22.88 5.08
C PRO A 4 -4.39 23.57 4.67
N ALA A 5 -3.24 22.97 4.96
CA ALA A 5 -1.94 23.52 4.62
C ALA A 5 -1.72 23.53 3.09
N ILE A 6 -2.11 22.47 2.39
CA ILE A 6 -2.06 22.38 0.92
C ILE A 6 -2.91 23.48 0.30
N LYS A 7 -4.18 23.63 0.74
CA LYS A 7 -5.08 24.69 0.25
C LYS A 7 -4.52 26.10 0.49
N ALA A 8 -3.91 26.32 1.64
CA ALA A 8 -3.28 27.63 1.94
C ALA A 8 -2.09 27.92 1.01
N ALA A 9 -1.24 26.93 0.72
CA ALA A 9 -0.13 27.06 -0.21
C ALA A 9 -0.63 27.36 -1.63
N VAL A 10 -1.63 26.61 -2.11
CA VAL A 10 -2.25 26.83 -3.43
C VAL A 10 -2.88 28.23 -3.53
N ALA A 11 -3.60 28.68 -2.50
CA ALA A 11 -4.19 30.03 -2.45
C ALA A 11 -3.13 31.13 -2.44
N ALA A 12 -1.94 30.87 -1.94
CA ALA A 12 -0.77 31.77 -1.99
C ALA A 12 -0.02 31.74 -3.35
N GLY A 13 -0.52 30.98 -4.35
CA GLY A 13 0.10 30.86 -5.66
C GLY A 13 1.30 29.90 -5.69
N VAL A 14 1.49 29.10 -4.67
CA VAL A 14 2.58 28.10 -4.62
C VAL A 14 2.12 26.85 -5.38
N PRO A 15 2.83 26.40 -6.43
CA PRO A 15 2.52 25.17 -7.12
C PRO A 15 2.74 23.95 -6.20
N VAL A 16 1.76 23.07 -6.11
CA VAL A 16 1.78 21.89 -5.24
C VAL A 16 1.62 20.63 -6.06
N ILE A 17 2.42 19.62 -5.76
CA ILE A 17 2.24 18.23 -6.22
C ILE A 17 2.05 17.36 -4.98
N THR A 18 1.01 16.55 -4.96
CA THR A 18 0.84 15.53 -3.92
C THR A 18 1.55 14.25 -4.33
N MET A 19 1.97 13.46 -3.35
CA MET A 19 2.67 12.19 -3.61
C MET A 19 2.29 11.12 -2.60
N ASN A 20 2.52 9.86 -2.96
CA ASN A 20 2.26 8.66 -2.18
C ASN A 20 0.76 8.40 -2.00
N SER A 21 0.13 8.84 -0.92
CA SER A 21 -1.29 8.63 -0.63
C SER A 21 -2.14 9.87 -0.89
N GLY A 22 -3.46 9.70 -1.08
CA GLY A 22 -4.43 10.79 -1.22
C GLY A 22 -4.65 11.24 -2.67
N LEU A 23 -4.47 10.35 -3.63
CA LEU A 23 -4.77 10.58 -5.05
C LEU A 23 -6.17 11.18 -5.24
N GLU A 24 -7.16 10.62 -4.57
CA GLU A 24 -8.59 11.00 -4.67
C GLU A 24 -8.87 12.44 -4.22
N ASN A 25 -8.03 12.98 -3.34
CA ASN A 25 -8.17 14.33 -2.81
C ASN A 25 -7.30 15.38 -3.54
N SER A 26 -6.34 14.95 -4.33
CA SER A 26 -5.32 15.80 -4.94
C SER A 26 -5.93 16.98 -5.74
N ALA A 27 -6.85 16.68 -6.64
CA ALA A 27 -7.53 17.69 -7.46
C ALA A 27 -8.37 18.67 -6.62
N ALA A 28 -9.12 18.16 -5.63
CA ALA A 28 -9.95 18.99 -4.73
C ALA A 28 -9.13 19.90 -3.81
N LEU A 29 -7.85 19.57 -3.59
CA LEU A 29 -6.90 20.40 -2.86
C LEU A 29 -6.24 21.47 -3.74
N GLY A 30 -6.44 21.43 -5.08
CA GLY A 30 -5.84 22.34 -6.03
C GLY A 30 -4.40 21.98 -6.40
N ALA A 31 -3.95 20.75 -6.15
CA ALA A 31 -2.64 20.31 -6.58
C ALA A 31 -2.58 20.20 -8.11
N LEU A 32 -1.41 20.46 -8.69
CA LEU A 32 -1.17 20.36 -10.13
C LEU A 32 -1.34 18.92 -10.64
N MET A 33 -0.86 17.97 -9.84
CA MET A 33 -0.98 16.54 -10.11
C MET A 33 -0.68 15.73 -8.84
N HIS A 34 -0.85 14.41 -8.97
CA HIS A 34 -0.43 13.42 -7.98
C HIS A 34 0.62 12.48 -8.59
N VAL A 35 1.60 12.09 -7.79
CA VAL A 35 2.59 11.05 -8.11
C VAL A 35 2.49 9.96 -7.06
N GLY A 36 1.87 8.84 -7.41
CA GLY A 36 1.63 7.75 -6.46
C GLY A 36 1.08 6.51 -7.15
N GLN A 37 0.97 5.44 -6.38
CA GLN A 37 0.36 4.20 -6.84
C GLN A 37 -1.17 4.35 -6.85
N PRO A 38 -1.88 3.81 -7.84
CA PRO A 38 -3.34 3.63 -7.77
C PRO A 38 -3.63 2.43 -6.85
N GLU A 39 -3.80 2.69 -5.55
CA GLU A 39 -3.75 1.69 -4.48
C GLU A 39 -4.82 0.61 -4.60
N TYR A 40 -6.03 0.99 -4.96
CA TYR A 40 -7.12 0.03 -5.19
C TYR A 40 -6.79 -0.94 -6.34
N LEU A 41 -6.28 -0.42 -7.46
CA LEU A 41 -5.87 -1.24 -8.61
C LEU A 41 -4.70 -2.17 -8.24
N ALA A 42 -3.74 -1.68 -7.45
CA ALA A 42 -2.63 -2.50 -6.98
C ALA A 42 -3.12 -3.65 -6.09
N GLY A 43 -4.06 -3.37 -5.18
CA GLY A 43 -4.74 -4.40 -4.40
C GLY A 43 -5.49 -5.41 -5.27
N GLN A 44 -6.26 -4.94 -6.25
CA GLN A 44 -7.00 -5.79 -7.18
C GLN A 44 -6.05 -6.75 -7.94
N LYS A 45 -4.94 -6.24 -8.47
CA LYS A 45 -3.94 -7.08 -9.17
C LYS A 45 -3.28 -8.10 -8.25
N ALA A 46 -3.04 -7.73 -7.00
CA ALA A 46 -2.53 -8.66 -6.00
C ALA A 46 -3.55 -9.77 -5.68
N GLY A 47 -4.82 -9.42 -5.52
CA GLY A 47 -5.90 -10.38 -5.29
C GLY A 47 -6.12 -11.31 -6.48
N GLU A 48 -6.14 -10.80 -7.71
CA GLU A 48 -6.22 -11.61 -8.93
C GLU A 48 -5.08 -12.64 -8.99
N ARG A 49 -3.86 -12.22 -8.66
CA ARG A 49 -2.69 -13.11 -8.62
C ARG A 49 -2.83 -14.17 -7.52
N ALA A 50 -3.17 -13.79 -6.30
CA ALA A 50 -3.35 -14.73 -5.20
C ALA A 50 -4.45 -15.77 -5.51
N LYS A 51 -5.56 -15.33 -6.09
CA LYS A 51 -6.63 -16.22 -6.56
C LYS A 51 -6.15 -17.22 -7.63
N ALA A 52 -5.34 -16.75 -8.58
CA ALA A 52 -4.76 -17.63 -9.60
C ALA A 52 -3.76 -18.65 -9.00
N GLU A 53 -3.13 -18.32 -7.87
CA GLU A 53 -2.28 -19.20 -7.08
C GLU A 53 -3.07 -20.12 -6.13
N GLY A 54 -4.40 -19.99 -6.05
CA GLY A 54 -5.29 -20.87 -5.31
C GLY A 54 -5.87 -20.31 -4.02
N ALA A 55 -5.62 -19.04 -3.69
CA ALA A 55 -6.19 -18.39 -2.51
C ALA A 55 -7.71 -18.34 -2.55
N THR A 56 -8.37 -18.65 -1.43
CA THR A 56 -9.84 -18.71 -1.31
C THR A 56 -10.41 -17.76 -0.26
N LYS A 57 -9.67 -17.51 0.82
CA LYS A 57 -10.05 -16.56 1.88
C LYS A 57 -8.82 -15.87 2.46
N ALA A 58 -8.84 -14.56 2.50
CA ALA A 58 -7.71 -13.76 2.90
C ALA A 58 -7.93 -12.99 4.23
N LEU A 59 -6.81 -12.68 4.88
CA LEU A 59 -6.70 -11.71 5.97
C LEU A 59 -5.90 -10.50 5.50
N CYS A 60 -6.44 -9.29 5.65
CA CYS A 60 -5.67 -8.06 5.46
C CYS A 60 -5.25 -7.46 6.80
N MET A 61 -3.95 -7.19 6.96
CA MET A 61 -3.37 -6.58 8.15
C MET A 61 -3.02 -5.12 7.88
N ILE A 62 -3.76 -4.19 8.51
CA ILE A 62 -3.64 -2.74 8.31
C ILE A 62 -3.04 -2.08 9.55
N GLN A 63 -1.85 -1.48 9.43
CA GLN A 63 -1.17 -0.80 10.54
C GLN A 63 -1.63 0.65 10.77
N GLU A 64 -2.32 1.25 9.81
CA GLU A 64 -2.79 2.63 9.82
C GLU A 64 -4.22 2.70 9.25
N ALA A 65 -5.22 2.26 10.02
CA ALA A 65 -6.62 2.22 9.57
C ALA A 65 -7.19 3.58 9.12
N TYR A 66 -6.57 4.69 9.54
CA TYR A 66 -6.92 6.04 9.09
C TYR A 66 -6.33 6.41 7.72
N ASN A 67 -5.43 5.59 7.18
CA ASN A 67 -4.78 5.81 5.88
C ASN A 67 -5.59 5.10 4.78
N THR A 68 -6.35 5.88 4.01
CA THR A 68 -7.23 5.36 2.96
C THR A 68 -6.47 4.52 1.93
N ALA A 69 -5.23 4.86 1.62
CA ALA A 69 -4.41 4.09 0.69
C ALA A 69 -4.23 2.63 1.12
N LEU A 70 -4.08 2.36 2.43
CA LEU A 70 -3.95 1.00 2.94
C LEU A 70 -5.28 0.25 2.92
N VAL A 71 -6.38 0.97 3.17
CA VAL A 71 -7.74 0.42 3.05
C VAL A 71 -8.02 0.05 1.60
N ASP A 72 -7.73 0.95 0.66
CA ASP A 72 -7.91 0.73 -0.78
C ASP A 72 -7.17 -0.52 -1.28
N ARG A 73 -5.95 -0.80 -0.78
CA ARG A 73 -5.21 -2.03 -1.10
C ARG A 73 -5.98 -3.28 -0.68
N CYS A 74 -6.54 -3.27 0.53
CA CYS A 74 -7.31 -4.40 1.05
C CYS A 74 -8.63 -4.55 0.29
N GLU A 75 -9.37 -3.45 0.06
CA GLU A 75 -10.63 -3.48 -0.67
C GLU A 75 -10.44 -3.98 -2.10
N GLY A 76 -9.42 -3.49 -2.80
CA GLY A 76 -9.10 -3.96 -4.14
C GLY A 76 -8.77 -5.46 -4.18
N TYR A 77 -7.96 -5.96 -3.24
CA TYR A 77 -7.64 -7.38 -3.12
C TYR A 77 -8.90 -8.21 -2.84
N GLY A 78 -9.78 -7.69 -1.98
CA GLY A 78 -11.04 -8.32 -1.60
C GLY A 78 -12.02 -8.56 -2.75
N GLU A 79 -11.87 -7.87 -3.89
CA GLU A 79 -12.69 -8.15 -5.08
C GLU A 79 -12.43 -9.55 -5.68
N ALA A 80 -11.20 -10.03 -5.58
CA ALA A 80 -10.82 -11.33 -6.14
C ALA A 80 -10.90 -12.46 -5.12
N VAL A 81 -10.52 -12.20 -3.86
CA VAL A 81 -10.47 -13.17 -2.76
C VAL A 81 -11.21 -12.58 -1.55
N PRO A 82 -12.30 -13.20 -1.07
CA PRO A 82 -13.01 -12.75 0.13
C PRO A 82 -12.04 -12.49 1.28
N MET A 83 -12.19 -11.34 1.96
CA MET A 83 -11.17 -10.84 2.87
C MET A 83 -11.74 -10.40 4.21
N GLU A 84 -11.05 -10.73 5.29
CA GLU A 84 -11.23 -10.16 6.61
C GLU A 84 -10.19 -9.09 6.88
N PHE A 85 -10.60 -8.02 7.59
CA PHE A 85 -9.75 -6.88 7.92
C PHE A 85 -9.36 -6.95 9.38
N THR A 86 -8.09 -6.74 9.69
CA THR A 86 -7.60 -6.62 11.06
C THR A 86 -6.72 -5.38 11.19
N ASP A 87 -7.18 -4.44 12.02
CA ASP A 87 -6.37 -3.29 12.40
C ASP A 87 -5.24 -3.71 13.31
N THR A 88 -4.09 -3.10 13.12
CA THR A 88 -2.92 -3.29 13.97
C THR A 88 -2.20 -1.96 14.21
N THR A 89 -1.03 -2.01 14.77
CA THR A 89 -0.15 -0.86 15.00
C THR A 89 1.15 -1.04 14.23
N SER A 90 2.09 -0.14 14.37
CA SER A 90 3.44 -0.31 13.83
C SER A 90 4.37 -1.09 14.74
N ASP A 91 3.91 -1.50 15.94
CA ASP A 91 4.71 -2.34 16.86
C ASP A 91 4.70 -3.81 16.43
N PRO A 92 5.86 -4.40 16.11
CA PRO A 92 5.95 -5.77 15.59
C PRO A 92 5.33 -6.84 16.50
N ALA A 93 5.46 -6.71 17.83
CA ALA A 93 4.92 -7.67 18.78
C ALA A 93 3.37 -7.62 18.79
N THR A 94 2.81 -6.42 18.70
CA THR A 94 1.36 -6.21 18.58
C THR A 94 0.84 -6.77 17.25
N ILE A 95 1.56 -6.55 16.14
CA ILE A 95 1.20 -7.11 14.83
C ILE A 95 1.15 -8.63 14.90
N GLN A 96 2.23 -9.27 15.39
CA GLN A 96 2.32 -10.72 15.52
C GLN A 96 1.19 -11.28 16.39
N THR A 97 0.91 -10.65 17.55
CA THR A 97 -0.18 -11.08 18.45
C THR A 97 -1.54 -11.01 17.78
N ARG A 98 -1.84 -9.91 17.09
CA ARG A 98 -3.12 -9.73 16.39
C ARG A 98 -3.28 -10.67 15.20
N ALA A 99 -2.20 -10.88 14.43
CA ALA A 99 -2.19 -11.85 13.33
C ALA A 99 -2.47 -13.27 13.85
N THR A 100 -1.77 -13.68 14.93
CA THR A 100 -1.99 -14.97 15.58
C THR A 100 -3.45 -15.14 16.01
N ALA A 101 -4.02 -14.14 16.69
CA ALA A 101 -5.39 -14.19 17.16
C ALA A 101 -6.40 -14.28 15.99
N ALA A 102 -6.21 -13.49 14.92
CA ALA A 102 -7.07 -13.51 13.75
C ALA A 102 -7.04 -14.85 13.02
N LEU A 103 -5.84 -15.42 12.83
CA LEU A 103 -5.65 -16.72 12.18
C LEU A 103 -6.21 -17.89 13.01
N GLN A 104 -6.09 -17.83 14.33
CA GLN A 104 -6.69 -18.82 15.22
C GLN A 104 -8.23 -18.76 15.25
N ALA A 105 -8.79 -17.55 15.16
CA ALA A 105 -10.23 -17.35 15.12
C ALA A 105 -10.86 -17.79 13.78
N ASN A 106 -10.09 -17.76 12.69
CA ASN A 106 -10.55 -18.02 11.32
C ASN A 106 -9.60 -19.03 10.64
N SER A 107 -9.75 -20.29 10.99
CA SER A 107 -8.88 -21.37 10.52
C SER A 107 -9.01 -21.71 9.02
N ASP A 108 -9.97 -21.11 8.33
CA ASP A 108 -10.21 -21.21 6.89
C ASP A 108 -9.46 -20.13 6.06
N ILE A 109 -8.72 -19.23 6.72
CA ILE A 109 -7.85 -18.27 6.04
C ILE A 109 -6.66 -19.01 5.44
N ASP A 110 -6.49 -18.90 4.12
CA ASP A 110 -5.41 -19.49 3.33
C ASP A 110 -4.54 -18.45 2.62
N ALA A 111 -4.88 -17.17 2.74
CA ALA A 111 -4.13 -16.07 2.15
C ALA A 111 -4.00 -14.89 3.13
N ILE A 112 -2.94 -14.11 3.00
CA ILE A 112 -2.70 -12.90 3.81
C ILE A 112 -2.18 -11.79 2.91
N LEU A 113 -2.71 -10.58 3.09
CA LEU A 113 -2.16 -9.35 2.55
C LEU A 113 -1.60 -8.49 3.68
N SER A 114 -0.29 -8.27 3.68
CA SER A 114 0.39 -7.34 4.58
C SER A 114 0.71 -6.04 3.86
N VAL A 115 0.13 -4.93 4.29
CA VAL A 115 0.18 -3.67 3.55
C VAL A 115 1.42 -2.80 3.82
N GLY A 116 2.48 -3.40 4.38
CA GLY A 116 3.79 -2.78 4.57
C GLY A 116 4.85 -3.80 5.04
N PRO A 117 6.17 -3.50 4.88
CA PRO A 117 7.24 -4.46 5.11
C PRO A 117 7.30 -5.00 6.54
N HIS A 118 7.23 -4.10 7.54
CA HIS A 118 7.27 -4.49 8.95
C HIS A 118 6.04 -5.31 9.38
N VAL A 119 4.88 -5.08 8.74
CA VAL A 119 3.69 -5.93 8.91
C VAL A 119 3.97 -7.30 8.33
N CYS A 120 4.52 -7.37 7.11
CA CYS A 120 4.88 -8.61 6.44
C CYS A 120 5.80 -9.48 7.32
N GLU A 121 6.87 -8.89 7.86
CA GLU A 121 7.84 -9.57 8.71
C GLU A 121 7.22 -10.11 10.01
N ALA A 122 6.35 -9.35 10.66
CA ALA A 122 5.70 -9.75 11.89
C ALA A 122 4.62 -10.80 11.69
N VAL A 123 3.86 -10.67 10.60
CA VAL A 123 2.82 -11.65 10.19
C VAL A 123 3.47 -12.98 9.80
N ASP A 124 4.58 -12.95 9.07
CA ASP A 124 5.33 -14.16 8.72
C ASP A 124 5.75 -14.97 9.96
N LYS A 125 6.17 -14.28 11.05
CA LYS A 125 6.46 -14.94 12.32
C LYS A 125 5.23 -15.60 12.91
N ALA A 126 4.08 -14.93 12.91
CA ALA A 126 2.82 -15.51 13.40
C ALA A 126 2.43 -16.76 12.61
N VAL A 127 2.55 -16.72 11.27
CA VAL A 127 2.29 -17.87 10.39
C VAL A 127 3.22 -19.04 10.70
N ALA A 128 4.52 -18.75 10.89
CA ALA A 128 5.51 -19.76 11.23
C ALA A 128 5.25 -20.39 12.62
N ASP A 129 4.94 -19.58 13.62
CA ASP A 129 4.65 -20.05 14.99
C ASP A 129 3.39 -20.93 15.04
N LEU A 130 2.41 -20.69 14.15
CA LEU A 130 1.21 -21.51 14.02
C LEU A 130 1.41 -22.74 13.13
N GLY A 131 2.56 -22.87 12.47
CA GLY A 131 2.83 -23.96 11.52
C GLY A 131 1.91 -23.94 10.29
N MET A 132 1.38 -22.77 9.93
CA MET A 132 0.47 -22.62 8.80
C MET A 132 1.24 -22.46 7.49
N THR A 133 0.57 -22.83 6.38
CA THR A 133 1.01 -22.51 5.01
C THR A 133 -0.07 -21.65 4.37
N VAL A 134 0.30 -20.45 3.93
CA VAL A 134 -0.64 -19.47 3.37
C VAL A 134 -0.03 -18.77 2.15
N HIS A 135 -0.88 -18.27 1.27
CA HIS A 135 -0.48 -17.36 0.18
C HIS A 135 -0.22 -15.96 0.77
N HIS A 136 1.02 -15.66 1.14
CA HIS A 136 1.35 -14.39 1.75
C HIS A 136 1.85 -13.40 0.71
N ALA A 137 1.09 -12.31 0.51
CA ALA A 137 1.44 -11.17 -0.33
C ALA A 137 1.76 -9.94 0.53
N CYS A 138 2.71 -9.14 0.08
CA CYS A 138 3.15 -7.95 0.81
C CYS A 138 3.15 -6.71 -0.09
N PHE A 139 3.21 -5.54 0.54
CA PHE A 139 3.54 -4.27 -0.12
C PHE A 139 4.90 -3.79 0.37
N ASP A 140 5.59 -3.12 -0.53
CA ASP A 140 6.91 -2.53 -0.37
C ASP A 140 8.07 -3.52 -0.26
N LEU A 141 9.26 -2.98 -0.43
CA LEU A 141 10.50 -3.72 -0.41
C LEU A 141 11.27 -3.47 0.90
N SER A 142 11.79 -4.53 1.50
CA SER A 142 12.86 -4.48 2.49
C SER A 142 13.80 -5.66 2.25
N PRO A 143 15.05 -5.61 2.74
CA PRO A 143 15.92 -6.77 2.68
C PRO A 143 15.27 -8.03 3.29
N ALA A 144 14.59 -7.87 4.43
CA ALA A 144 13.91 -8.99 5.09
C ALA A 144 12.75 -9.56 4.25
N VAL A 145 11.92 -8.72 3.64
CA VAL A 145 10.85 -9.20 2.74
C VAL A 145 11.43 -9.94 1.54
N MET A 146 12.55 -9.48 0.97
CA MET A 146 13.24 -10.19 -0.12
C MET A 146 13.77 -11.54 0.32
N ASP A 147 14.31 -11.64 1.55
CA ASP A 147 14.74 -12.91 2.13
C ASP A 147 13.56 -13.89 2.32
N LEU A 148 12.38 -13.37 2.75
CA LEU A 148 11.17 -14.17 2.88
C LEU A 148 10.67 -14.71 1.53
N ILE A 149 10.75 -13.90 0.47
CA ILE A 149 10.42 -14.34 -0.90
C ILE A 149 11.40 -15.43 -1.37
N ASN A 150 12.69 -15.22 -1.18
CA ASN A 150 13.72 -16.20 -1.54
C ASN A 150 13.56 -17.53 -0.77
N ALA A 151 13.06 -17.48 0.46
CA ALA A 151 12.77 -18.64 1.28
C ALA A 151 11.40 -19.30 0.93
N GLY A 152 10.62 -18.74 0.02
CA GLY A 152 9.30 -19.25 -0.36
C GLY A 152 8.22 -19.04 0.70
N ARG A 153 8.44 -18.16 1.69
CA ARG A 153 7.48 -17.84 2.75
C ARG A 153 6.53 -16.71 2.39
N VAL A 154 6.96 -15.83 1.52
CA VAL A 154 6.15 -14.76 0.90
C VAL A 154 6.08 -15.04 -0.59
N SER A 155 4.88 -15.05 -1.16
CA SER A 155 4.65 -15.34 -2.57
C SER A 155 5.17 -14.20 -3.46
N PHE A 156 4.86 -12.97 -3.09
CA PHE A 156 5.31 -11.77 -3.80
C PHE A 156 5.15 -10.51 -2.94
N THR A 157 5.79 -9.45 -3.38
CA THR A 157 5.57 -8.09 -2.86
C THR A 157 5.32 -7.11 -4.02
N ILE A 158 4.62 -6.01 -3.72
CA ILE A 158 4.32 -4.95 -4.68
C ILE A 158 5.20 -3.75 -4.36
N ASP A 159 6.04 -3.35 -5.32
CA ASP A 159 6.88 -2.16 -5.22
C ASP A 159 6.12 -0.92 -5.70
N GLN A 160 5.90 0.04 -4.83
CA GLN A 160 5.29 1.33 -5.15
C GLN A 160 6.25 2.29 -5.89
N GLN A 161 7.49 1.91 -6.12
CA GLN A 161 8.53 2.76 -6.71
C GLN A 161 8.72 4.09 -5.93
N GLN A 162 8.92 4.01 -4.62
CA GLN A 162 9.02 5.18 -3.74
C GLN A 162 10.08 6.19 -4.20
N ARG A 163 11.18 5.69 -4.83
CA ARG A 163 12.20 6.56 -5.43
C ARG A 163 11.63 7.42 -6.56
N LEU A 164 10.78 6.85 -7.41
CA LEU A 164 10.09 7.59 -8.48
C LEU A 164 9.13 8.62 -7.89
N GLN A 165 8.38 8.24 -6.86
CA GLN A 165 7.45 9.14 -6.17
C GLN A 165 8.17 10.36 -5.55
N GLY A 166 9.37 10.17 -5.03
CA GLY A 166 10.19 11.29 -4.49
C GLY A 166 10.86 12.12 -5.58
N TYR A 167 11.28 11.51 -6.68
CA TYR A 167 12.03 12.14 -7.75
C TYR A 167 11.16 12.98 -8.69
N MET A 168 10.05 12.39 -9.16
CA MET A 168 9.21 13.01 -10.19
C MET A 168 8.57 14.34 -9.78
N PRO A 169 8.06 14.53 -8.54
CA PRO A 169 7.52 15.82 -8.13
C PRO A 169 8.53 16.96 -8.24
N ILE A 170 9.80 16.71 -7.90
CA ILE A 170 10.86 17.71 -7.97
C ILE A 170 11.14 18.09 -9.43
N ILE A 171 11.28 17.12 -10.32
CA ILE A 171 11.49 17.35 -11.75
C ILE A 171 10.33 18.11 -12.37
N VAL A 172 9.10 17.70 -12.06
CA VAL A 172 7.91 18.33 -12.60
C VAL A 172 7.76 19.77 -12.11
N LEU A 173 7.97 20.04 -10.82
CA LEU A 173 7.96 21.42 -10.28
C LEU A 173 9.07 22.29 -10.91
N HIS A 174 10.25 21.72 -11.10
CA HIS A 174 11.35 22.42 -11.79
C HIS A 174 10.96 22.80 -13.23
N LEU A 175 10.42 21.86 -14.00
CA LEU A 175 9.98 22.11 -15.37
C LEU A 175 8.80 23.08 -15.39
N TYR A 176 7.82 22.95 -14.50
CA TYR A 176 6.68 23.84 -14.39
C TYR A 176 7.13 25.30 -14.18
N ASN A 177 8.04 25.54 -13.25
CA ASN A 177 8.55 26.87 -12.97
C ASN A 177 9.38 27.46 -14.11
N ASN A 178 10.09 26.63 -14.89
CA ASN A 178 10.93 27.09 -15.99
C ASN A 178 10.19 27.14 -17.34
N SER A 179 8.98 26.60 -17.44
CA SER A 179 8.16 26.55 -18.67
C SER A 179 6.92 27.44 -18.58
N ALA A 180 6.94 28.47 -17.74
CA ALA A 180 5.82 29.40 -17.52
C ALA A 180 4.48 28.67 -17.19
N GLY A 181 4.56 27.53 -16.49
CA GLY A 181 3.38 26.75 -16.09
C GLY A 181 2.74 25.90 -17.19
N LEU A 182 3.41 25.67 -18.31
CA LEU A 182 2.85 24.97 -19.49
C LEU A 182 2.87 23.43 -19.39
N LEU A 183 3.15 22.85 -18.25
CA LEU A 183 3.08 21.40 -18.07
C LEU A 183 1.61 20.94 -17.94
N PRO A 184 1.21 19.91 -18.68
CA PRO A 184 -0.13 19.34 -18.53
C PRO A 184 -0.28 18.72 -17.12
N GLY A 185 -1.38 19.05 -16.45
CA GLY A 185 -1.73 18.48 -15.15
C GLY A 185 -2.29 17.07 -15.30
N ALA A 186 -1.43 16.08 -15.42
CA ALA A 186 -1.83 14.68 -15.40
C ALA A 186 -1.11 13.95 -14.26
N ASN A 187 -1.80 13.04 -13.59
CA ASN A 187 -1.20 12.21 -12.56
C ASN A 187 -0.15 11.27 -13.16
N ILE A 188 0.90 11.03 -12.42
CA ILE A 188 1.93 10.06 -12.78
C ILE A 188 1.74 8.83 -11.89
N PRO A 189 1.24 7.71 -12.44
CA PRO A 189 1.12 6.47 -11.68
C PRO A 189 2.50 5.89 -11.43
N SER A 190 2.70 5.35 -10.23
CA SER A 190 3.87 4.59 -9.84
C SER A 190 3.43 3.24 -9.30
N GLY A 191 3.92 2.20 -9.89
CA GLY A 191 3.51 0.83 -9.60
C GLY A 191 2.35 0.35 -10.49
N PRO A 192 1.96 -0.93 -10.31
CA PRO A 192 0.91 -1.56 -11.09
C PRO A 192 -0.46 -0.96 -10.81
#